data_d782155dfc0eace7c2be711222df6a98
#
_entry.id   d782155dfc0eace7c2be711222df6a98
#
_cell.length_a   1.000
_cell.length_b   1.000
_cell.length_c   1.000
_cell.angle_alpha   90.00
_cell.angle_beta   90.00
_cell.angle_gamma   90.00
#
_symmetry.space_group_name_H-M   'P 1'
#
loop_
_entity.id
_entity.type
_entity.pdbx_description
1 polymer ?
#
loop_
_entity_poly.entity_id
_entity_poly.type
_entity_poly.pdbx_seq_one_letter_code
_entity_poly.pdbx_strand_id
1 'polypeptide(L)'
;IWDEGMMLAPQHFQQWERWLEAELRDRAQATATYAWGFTALELDPGALAGGHLAILNCAGLFADGTSFSCPTRDALPATRAITESFDDKAGSINVYLAVPRVVQGSSAYTDASDASSSNLAAMLRSRVRVVDTARPETDREIATAQWNLSLKIEGEDLTAYRTLLVARLVRAAGGGLQ
;
A
#
# COMPACT_ATOMS: atom_id res chain seq x y z
N ILE A 1 -9.79 -24.54 13.92
CA ILE A 1 -9.72 -25.82 14.66
C ILE A 1 -8.79 -26.73 13.86
N TRP A 2 -7.86 -27.38 14.55
CA TRP A 2 -6.89 -28.31 13.97
C TRP A 2 -7.18 -29.70 14.55
N ASP A 3 -7.60 -30.63 13.68
CA ASP A 3 -7.92 -32.01 14.07
C ASP A 3 -6.94 -32.99 13.44
N GLU A 4 -6.67 -34.11 14.12
CA GLU A 4 -5.85 -35.18 13.59
C GLU A 4 -6.46 -35.77 12.31
N GLY A 5 -5.63 -35.95 11.28
CA GLY A 5 -6.06 -36.45 9.96
C GLY A 5 -6.76 -35.42 9.06
N MET A 6 -6.85 -34.14 9.47
CA MET A 6 -7.42 -33.09 8.64
C MET A 6 -6.57 -32.82 7.39
N MET A 7 -7.20 -32.80 6.22
CA MET A 7 -6.56 -32.38 4.99
C MET A 7 -6.34 -30.86 5.01
N LEU A 8 -5.09 -30.42 4.87
CA LEU A 8 -4.76 -29.01 4.79
C LEU A 8 -5.13 -28.45 3.42
N ALA A 9 -5.89 -27.36 3.43
CA ALA A 9 -6.23 -26.59 2.24
C ALA A 9 -5.74 -25.13 2.39
N PRO A 10 -5.48 -24.40 1.31
CA PRO A 10 -5.05 -23.01 1.35
C PRO A 10 -5.94 -22.12 2.23
N GLN A 11 -7.26 -22.40 2.28
CA GLN A 11 -8.22 -21.65 3.08
C GLN A 11 -7.92 -21.71 4.59
N HIS A 12 -7.34 -22.81 5.09
CA HIS A 12 -6.97 -22.91 6.51
C HIS A 12 -5.88 -21.91 6.86
N PHE A 13 -4.85 -21.81 6.01
CA PHE A 13 -3.76 -20.85 6.18
C PHE A 13 -4.25 -19.41 6.03
N GLN A 14 -5.08 -19.15 5.02
CA GLN A 14 -5.68 -17.83 4.79
C GLN A 14 -6.55 -17.37 5.96
N GLN A 15 -7.33 -18.26 6.58
CA GLN A 15 -8.13 -17.91 7.75
C GLN A 15 -7.27 -17.70 8.99
N TRP A 16 -6.22 -18.49 9.16
CA TRP A 16 -5.27 -18.30 10.26
C TRP A 16 -4.52 -16.95 10.13
N GLU A 17 -4.05 -16.64 8.94
CA GLU A 17 -3.40 -15.36 8.63
C GLU A 17 -4.33 -14.17 8.94
N ARG A 18 -5.57 -14.21 8.44
CA ARG A 18 -6.57 -13.17 8.73
C ARG A 18 -6.87 -13.01 10.21
N TRP A 19 -6.95 -14.13 10.94
CA TRP A 19 -7.15 -14.09 12.38
C TRP A 19 -5.96 -13.45 13.09
N LEU A 20 -4.75 -13.82 12.71
CA LEU A 20 -3.51 -13.24 13.29
C LEU A 20 -3.41 -11.75 13.00
N GLU A 21 -3.70 -11.33 11.79
CA GLU A 21 -3.73 -9.91 11.40
C GLU A 21 -4.76 -9.12 12.22
N ALA A 22 -5.96 -9.67 12.40
CA ALA A 22 -7.00 -9.05 13.21
C ALA A 22 -6.56 -8.91 14.68
N GLU A 23 -6.00 -9.95 15.27
CA GLU A 23 -5.51 -9.95 16.65
C GLU A 23 -4.38 -8.91 16.86
N LEU A 24 -3.45 -8.82 15.92
CA LEU A 24 -2.36 -7.81 15.98
C LEU A 24 -2.92 -6.39 15.86
N ARG A 25 -3.90 -6.18 14.99
CA ARG A 25 -4.58 -4.89 14.80
C ARG A 25 -5.33 -4.48 16.07
N ASP A 26 -6.12 -5.38 16.65
CA ASP A 26 -6.91 -5.11 17.84
C ASP A 26 -6.00 -4.75 19.03
N ARG A 27 -4.87 -5.44 19.18
CA ARG A 27 -3.86 -5.12 20.19
C ARG A 27 -3.22 -3.75 19.96
N ALA A 28 -2.87 -3.42 18.74
CA ALA A 28 -2.31 -2.11 18.42
C ALA A 28 -3.32 -0.98 18.71
N GLN A 29 -4.58 -1.16 18.37
CA GLN A 29 -5.64 -0.19 18.65
C GLN A 29 -5.95 -0.05 20.13
N ALA A 30 -5.85 -1.14 20.91
CA ALA A 30 -6.04 -1.11 22.35
C ALA A 30 -4.94 -0.33 23.09
N THR A 31 -3.74 -0.25 22.51
CA THR A 31 -2.59 0.43 23.14
C THR A 31 -2.47 1.90 22.76
N ALA A 32 -3.03 2.33 21.64
CA ALA A 32 -2.93 3.71 21.17
C ALA A 32 -4.22 4.18 20.49
N THR A 33 -4.73 5.33 20.93
CA THR A 33 -6.00 5.90 20.44
C THR A 33 -5.97 6.21 18.92
N TYR A 34 -4.79 6.54 18.37
CA TYR A 34 -4.56 6.82 16.96
C TYR A 34 -3.32 6.06 16.48
N ALA A 35 -3.40 4.72 16.47
CA ALA A 35 -2.31 3.84 16.04
C ALA A 35 -2.22 3.78 14.50
N TRP A 36 -2.20 4.92 13.81
CA TRP A 36 -2.11 5.01 12.35
C TRP A 36 -1.32 6.25 11.93
N GLY A 37 -0.80 6.24 10.73
CA GLY A 37 0.02 7.31 10.19
C GLY A 37 1.34 6.77 9.63
N PHE A 38 2.19 7.69 9.18
CA PHE A 38 3.53 7.36 8.72
C PHE A 38 4.49 7.24 9.92
N THR A 39 5.28 6.18 9.93
CA THR A 39 6.47 6.04 10.80
C THR A 39 7.74 6.49 10.08
N ALA A 40 7.73 6.44 8.75
CA ALA A 40 8.76 7.01 7.88
C ALA A 40 8.10 7.52 6.59
N LEU A 41 8.55 8.68 6.11
CA LEU A 41 8.11 9.24 4.83
C LEU A 41 9.25 10.09 4.26
N GLU A 42 9.69 9.75 3.06
CA GLU A 42 10.70 10.48 2.31
C GLU A 42 10.19 10.73 0.90
N LEU A 43 10.06 11.99 0.54
CA LEU A 43 9.62 12.43 -0.79
C LEU A 43 10.85 12.80 -1.63
N ASP A 44 10.74 12.67 -2.95
CA ASP A 44 11.77 13.12 -3.88
C ASP A 44 11.62 14.62 -4.18
N PRO A 45 12.54 15.49 -3.68
CA PRO A 45 12.47 16.90 -3.92
C PRO A 45 12.73 17.27 -5.40
N GLY A 46 13.51 16.43 -6.11
CA GLY A 46 13.79 16.64 -7.53
C GLY A 46 12.55 16.40 -8.40
N ALA A 47 11.82 15.32 -8.09
CA ALA A 47 10.53 15.04 -8.74
C ALA A 47 9.52 16.16 -8.47
N LEU A 48 9.46 16.66 -7.22
CA LEU A 48 8.55 17.73 -6.83
C LEU A 48 8.84 19.04 -7.58
N ALA A 49 10.12 19.39 -7.72
CA ALA A 49 10.55 20.56 -8.52
C ALA A 49 10.15 20.41 -10.00
N GLY A 50 10.07 19.18 -10.51
CA GLY A 50 9.59 18.84 -11.85
C GLY A 50 8.06 18.72 -11.98
N GLY A 51 7.29 19.05 -10.92
CA GLY A 51 5.83 19.00 -10.94
C GLY A 51 5.25 17.59 -10.74
N HIS A 52 6.04 16.67 -10.18
CA HIS A 52 5.65 15.30 -9.90
C HIS A 52 5.83 14.99 -8.42
N LEU A 53 4.98 14.13 -7.87
CA LEU A 53 5.19 13.56 -6.54
C LEU A 53 5.72 12.13 -6.68
N ALA A 54 6.87 11.88 -6.08
CA ALA A 54 7.46 10.56 -5.94
C ALA A 54 7.83 10.31 -4.47
N ILE A 55 7.63 9.08 -4.01
CA ILE A 55 8.04 8.62 -2.68
C ILE A 55 9.30 7.79 -2.85
N LEU A 56 10.35 8.10 -2.08
CA LEU A 56 11.60 7.33 -2.03
C LEU A 56 11.55 6.25 -0.96
N ASN A 57 10.89 6.55 0.17
CA ASN A 57 10.73 5.62 1.28
C ASN A 57 9.45 5.97 2.05
N CYS A 58 8.68 4.96 2.42
CA CYS A 58 7.56 5.16 3.34
C CYS A 58 7.22 3.89 4.12
N ALA A 59 6.87 4.07 5.38
CA ALA A 59 6.35 3.01 6.23
C ALA A 59 5.28 3.58 7.16
N GLY A 60 4.36 2.72 7.59
CA GLY A 60 3.31 3.16 8.49
C GLY A 60 2.13 2.21 8.55
N LEU A 61 1.01 2.74 9.08
CA LEU A 61 -0.26 2.02 9.18
C LEU A 61 -1.40 2.89 8.65
N PHE A 62 -2.30 2.28 7.90
CA PHE A 62 -3.60 2.87 7.59
C PHE A 62 -4.51 2.87 8.82
N ALA A 63 -5.59 3.66 8.78
CA ALA A 63 -6.52 3.79 9.91
C ALA A 63 -7.19 2.47 10.32
N ASP A 64 -7.27 1.49 9.43
CA ASP A 64 -7.77 0.14 9.72
C ASP A 64 -6.69 -0.81 10.25
N GLY A 65 -5.49 -0.32 10.52
CA GLY A 65 -4.35 -1.10 11.01
C GLY A 65 -3.56 -1.85 9.95
N THR A 66 -3.89 -1.71 8.66
CA THR A 66 -3.10 -2.28 7.57
C THR A 66 -1.71 -1.64 7.54
N SER A 67 -0.67 -2.44 7.72
CA SER A 67 0.72 -1.97 7.70
C SER A 67 1.31 -1.99 6.29
N PHE A 68 2.19 -1.05 6.00
CA PHE A 68 2.96 -0.99 4.75
C PHE A 68 4.41 -0.58 5.01
N SER A 69 5.31 -1.00 4.12
CA SER A 69 6.74 -0.63 4.20
C SER A 69 7.37 -0.72 2.81
N CYS A 70 7.66 0.42 2.22
CA CYS A 70 8.25 0.56 0.89
C CYS A 70 9.66 1.17 0.98
N PRO A 71 10.63 0.67 0.21
CA PRO A 71 10.55 -0.44 -0.74
C PRO A 71 10.80 -1.82 -0.10
N THR A 72 10.89 -1.93 1.22
CA THR A 72 11.39 -3.13 1.92
C THR A 72 10.50 -4.35 1.73
N ARG A 73 9.17 -4.18 1.82
CA ARG A 73 8.18 -5.25 1.70
C ARG A 73 7.25 -5.03 0.52
N ASP A 74 6.84 -3.79 0.33
CA ASP A 74 5.88 -3.40 -0.69
C ASP A 74 6.57 -2.55 -1.75
N ALA A 75 6.07 -2.60 -2.99
CA ALA A 75 6.58 -1.75 -4.06
C ALA A 75 6.24 -0.27 -3.80
N LEU A 76 7.13 0.62 -4.19
CA LEU A 76 6.84 2.06 -4.17
C LEU A 76 5.67 2.37 -5.11
N PRO A 77 4.75 3.29 -4.74
CA PRO A 77 3.72 3.75 -5.64
C PRO A 77 4.34 4.46 -6.85
N ALA A 78 3.70 4.34 -8.00
CA ALA A 78 4.14 5.04 -9.19
C ALA A 78 4.14 6.57 -8.97
N THR A 79 5.15 7.22 -9.53
CA THR A 79 5.25 8.69 -9.54
C THR A 79 3.98 9.31 -10.15
N ARG A 80 3.47 10.35 -9.51
CA ARG A 80 2.25 11.04 -9.94
C ARG A 80 2.54 12.44 -10.43
N ALA A 81 2.07 12.78 -11.63
CA ALA A 81 2.06 14.16 -12.11
C ALA A 81 1.03 14.97 -11.31
N ILE A 82 1.45 16.10 -10.77
CA ILE A 82 0.62 16.96 -9.91
C ILE A 82 0.23 18.25 -10.61
N THR A 83 1.09 18.76 -11.47
CA THR A 83 0.91 20.07 -12.13
C THR A 83 -0.42 20.18 -12.88
N GLU A 84 -0.85 19.10 -13.55
CA GLU A 84 -2.09 19.04 -14.31
C GLU A 84 -3.34 18.97 -13.42
N SER A 85 -3.17 18.60 -12.15
CA SER A 85 -4.26 18.40 -11.19
C SER A 85 -4.54 19.64 -10.34
N PHE A 86 -3.69 20.67 -10.44
CA PHE A 86 -3.96 21.97 -9.82
C PHE A 86 -5.00 22.73 -10.65
N ASP A 87 -6.21 22.84 -10.13
CA ASP A 87 -7.15 23.87 -10.64
C ASP A 87 -6.57 25.26 -10.37
N ASP A 88 -6.68 26.19 -11.33
CA ASP A 88 -6.16 27.56 -11.20
C ASP A 88 -6.71 28.33 -10.00
N LYS A 89 -7.83 27.86 -9.44
CA LYS A 89 -8.48 28.42 -8.27
C LYS A 89 -8.11 27.76 -6.93
N ALA A 90 -7.50 26.57 -6.98
CA ALA A 90 -7.14 25.83 -5.77
C ALA A 90 -5.74 26.26 -5.30
N GLY A 91 -5.69 26.95 -4.16
CA GLY A 91 -4.40 27.37 -3.56
C GLY A 91 -3.58 26.22 -2.98
N SER A 92 -4.18 25.03 -2.79
CA SER A 92 -3.53 23.84 -2.28
C SER A 92 -4.26 22.58 -2.73
N ILE A 93 -3.56 21.45 -2.76
CA ILE A 93 -4.11 20.14 -3.11
C ILE A 93 -3.57 19.08 -2.14
N ASN A 94 -4.46 18.20 -1.66
CA ASN A 94 -4.06 17.07 -0.82
C ASN A 94 -3.74 15.85 -1.68
N VAL A 95 -2.63 15.17 -1.35
CA VAL A 95 -2.23 13.92 -1.98
C VAL A 95 -2.23 12.80 -0.94
N TYR A 96 -2.80 11.68 -1.32
CA TYR A 96 -3.00 10.52 -0.45
C TYR A 96 -2.25 9.31 -0.97
N LEU A 97 -1.64 8.56 -0.06
CA LEU A 97 -1.29 7.16 -0.31
C LEU A 97 -2.57 6.34 -0.19
N ALA A 98 -2.85 5.52 -1.18
CA ALA A 98 -4.09 4.78 -1.28
C ALA A 98 -3.84 3.32 -1.62
N VAL A 99 -4.63 2.43 -1.02
CA VAL A 99 -4.69 1.01 -1.34
C VAL A 99 -6.16 0.59 -1.50
N PRO A 100 -6.53 -0.17 -2.54
CA PRO A 100 -7.91 -0.64 -2.70
C PRO A 100 -8.38 -1.46 -1.50
N ARG A 101 -9.65 -1.33 -1.14
CA ARG A 101 -10.27 -2.16 -0.10
C ARG A 101 -10.52 -3.56 -0.65
N VAL A 102 -10.29 -4.58 0.19
CA VAL A 102 -10.70 -5.94 -0.14
C VAL A 102 -12.23 -6.01 -0.10
N VAL A 103 -12.83 -6.38 -1.22
CA VAL A 103 -14.28 -6.57 -1.34
C VAL A 103 -14.59 -8.06 -1.16
N GLN A 104 -15.54 -8.37 -0.28
CA GLN A 104 -15.96 -9.76 -0.06
C GLN A 104 -16.54 -10.35 -1.36
N GLY A 105 -16.07 -11.56 -1.72
CA GLY A 105 -16.49 -12.23 -2.95
C GLY A 105 -15.71 -11.89 -4.20
N SER A 106 -14.77 -10.92 -4.15
CA SER A 106 -13.82 -10.63 -5.23
C SER A 106 -12.43 -11.16 -4.89
N SER A 107 -11.60 -11.35 -5.93
CA SER A 107 -10.18 -11.67 -5.71
C SER A 107 -9.47 -10.47 -5.07
N ALA A 108 -8.77 -10.72 -3.96
CA ALA A 108 -7.92 -9.71 -3.35
C ALA A 108 -6.60 -9.49 -4.14
N TYR A 109 -6.28 -10.40 -5.05
CA TYR A 109 -5.00 -10.46 -5.77
C TYR A 109 -5.20 -10.32 -7.27
N THR A 110 -4.27 -9.63 -7.92
CA THR A 110 -4.10 -9.62 -9.37
C THR A 110 -2.61 -9.74 -9.73
N ASP A 111 -2.30 -10.16 -10.94
CA ASP A 111 -0.91 -10.16 -11.39
C ASP A 111 -0.47 -8.72 -11.69
N ALA A 112 0.78 -8.40 -11.33
CA ALA A 112 1.33 -7.06 -11.55
C ALA A 112 1.39 -6.66 -13.04
N SER A 113 1.37 -7.65 -13.95
CA SER A 113 1.32 -7.45 -15.41
C SER A 113 -0.08 -7.17 -15.96
N ASP A 114 -1.13 -7.41 -15.18
CA ASP A 114 -2.51 -7.17 -15.61
C ASP A 114 -2.95 -5.74 -15.25
N ALA A 115 -2.65 -4.82 -16.14
CA ALA A 115 -2.96 -3.40 -15.96
C ALA A 115 -4.47 -3.09 -15.90
N SER A 116 -5.35 -3.97 -16.42
CA SER A 116 -6.79 -3.73 -16.48
C SER A 116 -7.48 -3.99 -15.14
N SER A 117 -6.99 -4.94 -14.37
CA SER A 117 -7.55 -5.33 -13.08
C SER A 117 -6.77 -4.78 -11.88
N SER A 118 -5.55 -4.29 -12.08
CA SER A 118 -4.64 -3.84 -11.03
C SER A 118 -5.19 -2.70 -10.15
N ASN A 119 -6.05 -1.87 -10.71
CA ASN A 119 -6.61 -0.72 -9.99
C ASN A 119 -7.62 -1.08 -8.90
N LEU A 120 -8.20 -2.28 -8.94
CA LEU A 120 -9.25 -2.71 -8.01
C LEU A 120 -8.78 -3.80 -7.03
N ALA A 121 -7.72 -4.55 -7.36
CA ALA A 121 -7.18 -5.54 -6.44
C ALA A 121 -6.33 -4.88 -5.36
N ALA A 122 -6.54 -5.29 -4.10
CA ALA A 122 -5.81 -4.74 -2.96
C ALA A 122 -4.33 -5.12 -2.98
N MET A 123 -4.01 -6.26 -3.58
CA MET A 123 -2.65 -6.82 -3.61
C MET A 123 -2.24 -7.19 -5.02
N LEU A 124 -0.97 -6.99 -5.31
CA LEU A 124 -0.30 -7.43 -6.53
C LEU A 124 0.46 -8.72 -6.23
N ARG A 125 0.24 -9.74 -7.06
CA ARG A 125 1.01 -10.97 -7.00
C ARG A 125 2.40 -10.73 -7.58
N SER A 126 3.42 -11.10 -6.82
CA SER A 126 4.82 -11.09 -7.20
C SER A 126 5.41 -12.48 -7.06
N ARG A 127 6.47 -12.77 -7.79
CA ARG A 127 7.24 -14.00 -7.66
C ARG A 127 8.63 -13.66 -7.16
N VAL A 128 9.01 -14.27 -6.07
CA VAL A 128 10.34 -14.10 -5.48
C VAL A 128 11.03 -15.45 -5.33
N ARG A 129 12.33 -15.45 -5.57
CA ARG A 129 13.17 -16.61 -5.33
C ARG A 129 13.62 -16.57 -3.87
N VAL A 130 13.26 -17.59 -3.12
CA VAL A 130 13.58 -17.72 -1.69
C VAL A 130 14.48 -18.93 -1.47
N VAL A 131 15.56 -18.71 -0.74
CA VAL A 131 16.51 -19.74 -0.34
C VAL A 131 15.97 -20.46 0.90
N ASP A 132 16.11 -21.78 0.93
CA ASP A 132 15.80 -22.56 2.13
C ASP A 132 16.84 -22.24 3.22
N THR A 133 16.37 -21.79 4.38
CA THR A 133 17.25 -21.43 5.50
C THR A 133 18.01 -22.63 6.10
N ALA A 134 17.45 -23.84 5.96
CA ALA A 134 18.09 -25.07 6.43
C ALA A 134 19.01 -25.68 5.36
N ARG A 135 18.80 -25.36 4.08
CA ARG A 135 19.56 -25.84 2.93
C ARG A 135 19.82 -24.70 1.95
N PRO A 136 20.84 -23.87 2.22
CA PRO A 136 21.11 -22.65 1.44
C PRO A 136 21.45 -22.90 -0.04
N GLU A 137 21.79 -24.13 -0.39
CA GLU A 137 22.03 -24.58 -1.77
C GLU A 137 20.74 -24.80 -2.57
N THR A 138 19.56 -24.77 -1.91
CA THR A 138 18.27 -24.92 -2.56
C THR A 138 17.51 -23.61 -2.54
N ASP A 139 16.96 -23.24 -3.68
CA ASP A 139 16.07 -22.12 -3.81
C ASP A 139 14.75 -22.53 -4.48
N ARG A 140 13.71 -21.77 -4.21
CA ARG A 140 12.40 -21.94 -4.88
C ARG A 140 11.81 -20.59 -5.22
N GLU A 141 11.17 -20.55 -6.37
CA GLU A 141 10.29 -19.45 -6.73
C GLU A 141 8.94 -19.65 -6.01
N ILE A 142 8.57 -18.67 -5.20
CA ILE A 142 7.28 -18.65 -4.50
C ILE A 142 6.49 -17.40 -4.91
N ALA A 143 5.17 -17.55 -4.92
CA ALA A 143 4.28 -16.41 -5.11
C ALA A 143 4.12 -15.67 -3.77
N THR A 144 4.37 -14.38 -3.79
CA THR A 144 4.12 -13.45 -2.67
C THR A 144 3.12 -12.39 -3.10
N ALA A 145 2.59 -11.66 -2.14
CA ALA A 145 1.71 -10.53 -2.38
C ALA A 145 2.30 -9.26 -1.78
N GLN A 146 2.14 -8.15 -2.49
CA GLN A 146 2.50 -6.81 -2.06
C GLN A 146 1.27 -5.92 -2.16
N TRP A 147 1.16 -4.90 -1.30
CA TRP A 147 0.06 -3.95 -1.41
C TRP A 147 0.10 -3.19 -2.74
N ASN A 148 -1.06 -3.05 -3.38
CA ASN A 148 -1.24 -2.23 -4.57
C ASN A 148 -1.36 -0.75 -4.18
N LEU A 149 -0.23 -0.17 -3.79
CA LEU A 149 -0.13 1.21 -3.35
C LEU A 149 -0.14 2.17 -4.55
N SER A 150 -0.90 3.24 -4.44
CA SER A 150 -0.98 4.29 -5.45
C SER A 150 -1.07 5.67 -4.81
N LEU A 151 -0.66 6.71 -5.54
CA LEU A 151 -0.87 8.09 -5.15
C LEU A 151 -2.18 8.58 -5.76
N LYS A 152 -3.07 9.09 -4.91
CA LYS A 152 -4.36 9.66 -5.27
C LYS A 152 -4.41 11.13 -4.89
N ILE A 153 -5.16 11.89 -5.66
CA ILE A 153 -5.25 13.33 -5.51
C ILE A 153 -6.65 13.69 -5.03
N GLU A 154 -6.74 14.75 -4.26
CA GLU A 154 -8.03 15.33 -3.82
C GLU A 154 -8.94 15.57 -5.03
N GLY A 155 -10.22 15.17 -4.91
CA GLY A 155 -11.20 15.22 -6.00
C GLY A 155 -11.35 13.92 -6.79
N GLU A 156 -10.42 12.97 -6.67
CA GLU A 156 -10.61 11.61 -7.20
C GLU A 156 -11.58 10.81 -6.30
N ASP A 157 -12.24 9.79 -6.86
CA ASP A 157 -13.06 8.88 -6.05
C ASP A 157 -12.17 8.00 -5.16
N LEU A 158 -12.24 8.24 -3.87
CA LEU A 158 -11.48 7.52 -2.84
C LEU A 158 -12.32 6.49 -2.07
N THR A 159 -13.60 6.33 -2.38
CA THR A 159 -14.54 5.49 -1.62
C THR A 159 -14.13 4.03 -1.57
N ALA A 160 -13.55 3.51 -2.66
CA ALA A 160 -13.05 2.14 -2.76
C ALA A 160 -11.66 1.94 -2.14
N TYR A 161 -11.06 2.98 -1.53
CA TYR A 161 -9.68 2.94 -1.06
C TYR A 161 -9.59 3.15 0.45
N ARG A 162 -8.54 2.58 1.05
CA ARG A 162 -7.96 3.06 2.31
C ARG A 162 -6.98 4.15 1.95
N THR A 163 -7.02 5.26 2.66
CA THR A 163 -6.18 6.41 2.33
C THR A 163 -5.45 6.93 3.55
N LEU A 164 -4.24 7.46 3.32
CA LEU A 164 -3.44 8.17 4.30
C LEU A 164 -2.90 9.44 3.65
N LEU A 165 -3.09 10.59 4.27
CA LEU A 165 -2.60 11.87 3.75
C LEU A 165 -1.07 11.88 3.72
N VAL A 166 -0.49 12.01 2.53
CA VAL A 166 0.97 12.10 2.31
C VAL A 166 1.45 13.53 2.47
N ALA A 167 0.82 14.44 1.73
CA ALA A 167 1.21 15.84 1.70
C ALA A 167 0.05 16.73 1.31
N ARG A 168 0.11 17.97 1.76
CA ARG A 168 -0.66 19.08 1.22
C ARG A 168 0.30 19.95 0.43
N LEU A 169 0.13 19.97 -0.87
CA LEU A 169 0.97 20.73 -1.79
C LEU A 169 0.36 22.12 -1.99
N VAL A 170 1.20 23.12 -2.00
CA VAL A 170 0.82 24.54 -2.19
C VAL A 170 1.60 25.07 -3.37
N ARG A 171 0.98 25.90 -4.20
CA ARG A 171 1.67 26.59 -5.29
C ARG A 171 2.49 27.73 -4.69
N ALA A 172 3.80 27.68 -4.86
CA ALA A 172 4.70 28.76 -4.44
C ALA A 172 4.52 30.00 -5.33
N ALA A 173 4.83 31.18 -4.80
CA ALA A 173 4.73 32.46 -5.52
C ALA A 173 5.58 32.54 -6.80
N GLY A 174 6.55 31.62 -6.97
CA GLY A 174 7.40 31.48 -8.17
C GLY A 174 6.92 30.43 -9.18
N GLY A 175 5.71 29.84 -9.01
CA GLY A 175 5.15 28.83 -9.92
C GLY A 175 5.58 27.39 -9.66
N GLY A 176 6.46 27.13 -8.68
CA GLY A 176 6.83 25.78 -8.23
C GLY A 176 5.83 25.20 -7.23
N LEU A 177 5.97 23.90 -6.93
CA LEU A 177 5.21 23.20 -5.87
C LEU A 177 6.03 23.16 -4.58
N GLN A 178 5.36 23.38 -3.46
CA GLN A 178 5.90 23.28 -2.10
C GLN A 178 5.01 22.39 -1.25
#